data_e7a5195d4231698c757f7a07350ce1f0
#
_entry.id   e7a5195d4231698c757f7a07350ce1f0
#
_cell.length_a   1.000
_cell.length_b   1.000
_cell.length_c   1.000
_cell.angle_alpha   90.00
_cell.angle_beta   90.00
_cell.angle_gamma   90.00
#
_symmetry.space_group_name_H-M   'P 1'
#
loop_
_entity.id
_entity.type
_entity.pdbx_description
1 polymer ?
#
loop_
_entity_poly.entity_id
_entity_poly.type
_entity_poly.pdbx_seq_one_letter_code
_entity_poly.pdbx_strand_id
1 'polypeptide(L)'
;MNFHDFRRHPGVCFHVLPDGQPHEHGHFSAAAHPGRRVIAVCGKGGVGKSALCALMTHALAHRTDTGRLLVIDADPALGLALALGIEPRHTIAGVRDELLAAATSGSAQAEQEIAQKLDYIVFESLMEYEDYAFLAMGRSRDLGCYCSVNDLLRDAIELLIKDFDCVLIDGEAGLEQINRQVIAAVDSLICVSDGSARAARTVETLWDMAAENSLVPHHSFFLVFNRQEEGVEPAALRSDVTPHVLGSIPQDPELTAFDKAGRPLTELSHNNPAFQAVNHIVAHLLEHS
;
A
#
# COMPACT_ATOMS: atom_id res chain seq x y z
N MET A 1 -37.01 -12.33 -7.42
CA MET A 1 -35.67 -12.56 -7.98
C MET A 1 -34.90 -13.41 -7.00
N ASN A 2 -34.47 -14.60 -7.37
CA ASN A 2 -33.99 -15.63 -6.44
C ASN A 2 -32.51 -15.44 -6.13
N PHE A 3 -32.13 -15.63 -4.86
CA PHE A 3 -30.78 -15.57 -4.31
C PHE A 3 -29.70 -16.45 -4.95
N HIS A 4 -30.01 -17.17 -6.02
CA HIS A 4 -29.12 -18.13 -6.68
C HIS A 4 -28.29 -17.57 -7.85
N ASP A 5 -28.53 -16.32 -8.29
CA ASP A 5 -27.81 -15.72 -9.43
C ASP A 5 -26.51 -14.99 -9.04
N PHE A 6 -26.22 -14.88 -7.75
CA PHE A 6 -25.06 -14.09 -7.23
C PHE A 6 -23.69 -14.76 -7.40
N ARG A 7 -23.61 -16.00 -7.93
CA ARG A 7 -22.35 -16.78 -7.95
C ARG A 7 -21.54 -16.70 -9.24
N ARG A 8 -21.94 -15.94 -10.25
CA ARG A 8 -21.30 -16.02 -11.57
C ARG A 8 -20.33 -14.91 -11.94
N HIS A 9 -20.19 -13.85 -11.14
CA HIS A 9 -19.21 -12.78 -11.40
C HIS A 9 -18.52 -12.35 -10.12
N PRO A 10 -17.34 -12.94 -9.78
CA PRO A 10 -16.53 -12.45 -8.69
C PRO A 10 -15.95 -11.09 -9.08
N GLY A 11 -16.38 -10.01 -8.41
CA GLY A 11 -15.83 -8.67 -8.58
C GLY A 11 -16.83 -7.57 -8.94
N VAL A 12 -18.12 -7.87 -9.13
CA VAL A 12 -19.14 -6.84 -9.37
C VAL A 12 -20.08 -6.78 -8.17
N CYS A 13 -20.01 -5.69 -7.42
CA CYS A 13 -21.04 -5.36 -6.42
C CYS A 13 -22.17 -4.60 -7.12
N PHE A 14 -23.38 -5.18 -7.13
CA PHE A 14 -24.58 -4.48 -7.59
C PHE A 14 -25.27 -3.83 -6.39
N HIS A 15 -25.48 -2.54 -6.46
CA HIS A 15 -26.36 -1.81 -5.54
C HIS A 15 -27.68 -1.51 -6.25
N VAL A 16 -28.79 -1.72 -5.54
CA VAL A 16 -30.10 -1.32 -5.99
C VAL A 16 -30.43 0.00 -5.30
N LEU A 17 -30.55 1.07 -6.09
CA LEU A 17 -31.01 2.36 -5.58
C LEU A 17 -32.47 2.25 -5.09
N PRO A 18 -32.96 3.20 -4.26
CA PRO A 18 -34.34 3.21 -3.77
C PRO A 18 -35.40 3.19 -4.88
N ASP A 19 -35.02 3.50 -6.13
CA ASP A 19 -35.87 3.47 -7.33
C ASP A 19 -35.87 2.10 -8.05
N GLY A 20 -35.12 1.12 -7.54
CA GLY A 20 -35.08 -0.26 -8.08
C GLY A 20 -34.24 -0.44 -9.35
N GLN A 21 -33.49 0.56 -9.78
CA GLN A 21 -32.59 0.45 -10.95
C GLN A 21 -31.24 -0.14 -10.55
N PRO A 22 -30.69 -1.12 -11.29
CA PRO A 22 -29.34 -1.62 -11.05
C PRO A 22 -28.32 -0.60 -11.54
N HIS A 23 -27.44 -0.12 -10.65
CA HIS A 23 -26.24 0.63 -11.04
C HIS A 23 -25.08 -0.35 -11.19
N GLU A 24 -24.53 -0.46 -12.40
CA GLU A 24 -23.22 -1.01 -12.61
C GLU A 24 -22.19 0.07 -12.21
N HIS A 25 -21.48 -0.11 -11.13
CA HIS A 25 -20.24 0.60 -10.90
C HIS A 25 -19.23 0.08 -11.93
N GLY A 26 -19.09 0.82 -13.03
CA GLY A 26 -18.04 0.55 -13.98
C GLY A 26 -16.72 0.50 -13.22
N HIS A 27 -15.91 -0.52 -13.48
CA HIS A 27 -14.50 -0.49 -13.13
C HIS A 27 -13.95 0.79 -13.77
N PHE A 28 -13.80 1.85 -12.97
CA PHE A 28 -12.99 2.98 -13.40
C PHE A 28 -11.58 2.39 -13.58
N SER A 29 -11.24 2.12 -14.81
CA SER A 29 -9.86 2.07 -15.22
C SER A 29 -9.29 3.40 -14.73
N ALA A 30 -8.50 3.37 -13.66
CA ALA A 30 -7.73 4.51 -13.24
C ALA A 30 -6.89 4.87 -14.45
N ALA A 31 -7.32 5.88 -15.21
CA ALA A 31 -6.54 6.41 -16.30
C ALA A 31 -5.24 6.85 -15.65
N ALA A 32 -4.14 6.16 -15.96
CA ALA A 32 -2.83 6.52 -15.49
C ALA A 32 -2.66 8.00 -15.81
N HIS A 33 -2.54 8.84 -14.79
CA HIS A 33 -2.17 10.22 -15.03
C HIS A 33 -0.75 10.18 -15.60
N PRO A 34 -0.49 10.70 -16.80
CA PRO A 34 0.82 10.62 -17.41
C PRO A 34 1.81 11.31 -16.47
N GLY A 35 2.72 10.52 -15.87
CA GLY A 35 3.77 10.99 -14.98
C GLY A 35 3.64 10.60 -13.51
N ARG A 36 2.47 10.10 -13.02
CA ARG A 36 2.36 9.62 -11.63
C ARG A 36 2.91 8.20 -11.50
N ARG A 37 3.58 7.92 -10.40
CA ARG A 37 4.11 6.60 -10.05
C ARG A 37 3.46 6.08 -8.78
N VAL A 38 2.86 4.90 -8.84
CA VAL A 38 2.28 4.20 -7.68
C VAL A 38 3.09 2.94 -7.42
N ILE A 39 3.81 2.93 -6.30
CA ILE A 39 4.73 1.87 -5.88
C ILE A 39 4.11 1.17 -4.68
N ALA A 40 3.87 -0.13 -4.77
CA ALA A 40 3.42 -0.93 -3.64
C ALA A 40 4.49 -1.92 -3.21
N VAL A 41 4.69 -2.07 -1.90
CA VAL A 41 5.62 -3.01 -1.30
C VAL A 41 4.84 -4.12 -0.61
N CYS A 42 5.16 -5.36 -0.92
CA CYS A 42 4.51 -6.55 -0.37
C CYS A 42 5.54 -7.64 -0.03
N GLY A 43 5.11 -8.75 0.52
CA GLY A 43 5.97 -9.88 0.86
C GLY A 43 5.58 -10.52 2.19
N LYS A 44 6.24 -11.62 2.53
CA LYS A 44 6.00 -12.40 3.76
C LYS A 44 6.07 -11.52 5.01
N GLY A 45 5.27 -11.84 6.04
CA GLY A 45 5.36 -11.18 7.34
C GLY A 45 6.76 -11.27 7.94
N GLY A 46 7.27 -10.17 8.49
CA GLY A 46 8.56 -10.10 9.18
C GLY A 46 9.80 -9.96 8.28
N VAL A 47 9.67 -9.86 6.95
CA VAL A 47 10.84 -9.69 6.04
C VAL A 47 11.40 -8.26 6.01
N GLY A 48 10.76 -7.30 6.69
CA GLY A 48 11.23 -5.92 6.78
C GLY A 48 10.62 -4.97 5.75
N LYS A 49 9.39 -5.21 5.29
CA LYS A 49 8.66 -4.32 4.37
C LYS A 49 8.60 -2.88 4.86
N SER A 50 8.06 -2.66 6.06
CA SER A 50 7.91 -1.32 6.65
C SER A 50 9.25 -0.62 6.84
N ALA A 51 10.30 -1.36 7.20
CA ALA A 51 11.64 -0.79 7.26
C ALA A 51 12.16 -0.38 5.87
N LEU A 52 11.94 -1.20 4.85
CA LEU A 52 12.25 -0.83 3.47
C LEU A 52 11.46 0.41 3.05
N CYS A 53 10.14 0.45 3.29
CA CYS A 53 9.29 1.60 2.98
C CYS A 53 9.77 2.87 3.68
N ALA A 54 10.18 2.79 4.96
CA ALA A 54 10.71 3.94 5.68
C ALA A 54 12.02 4.46 5.07
N LEU A 55 12.94 3.57 4.70
CA LEU A 55 14.18 3.96 4.01
C LEU A 55 13.92 4.46 2.58
N MET A 56 12.97 3.88 1.86
CA MET A 56 12.54 4.37 0.55
C MET A 56 11.88 5.75 0.66
N THR A 57 11.06 5.99 1.69
CA THR A 57 10.49 7.32 1.97
C THR A 57 11.61 8.35 2.12
N HIS A 58 12.62 8.04 2.94
CA HIS A 58 13.77 8.91 3.13
C HIS A 58 14.54 9.14 1.82
N ALA A 59 14.77 8.09 1.03
CA ALA A 59 15.47 8.18 -0.25
C ALA A 59 14.68 8.99 -1.29
N LEU A 60 13.37 8.75 -1.43
CA LEU A 60 12.49 9.42 -2.40
C LEU A 60 12.28 10.89 -2.04
N ALA A 61 12.09 11.21 -0.77
CA ALA A 61 11.86 12.57 -0.27
C ALA A 61 13.01 13.52 -0.59
N HIS A 62 14.25 13.02 -0.63
CA HIS A 62 15.44 13.82 -0.94
C HIS A 62 15.80 13.91 -2.44
N ARG A 63 14.96 13.33 -3.32
CA ARG A 63 15.19 13.38 -4.77
C ARG A 63 14.36 14.47 -5.42
N THR A 64 14.97 15.21 -6.31
CA THR A 64 14.29 16.30 -7.07
C THR A 64 13.35 15.79 -8.15
N ASP A 65 13.49 14.54 -8.59
CA ASP A 65 12.70 13.89 -9.64
C ASP A 65 11.50 13.09 -9.11
N THR A 66 11.31 13.04 -7.80
CA THR A 66 10.16 12.35 -7.17
C THR A 66 8.88 13.18 -7.24
N GLY A 67 8.99 14.52 -7.21
CA GLY A 67 7.83 15.40 -7.08
C GLY A 67 7.18 15.33 -5.69
N ARG A 68 5.87 15.52 -5.62
CA ARG A 68 5.11 15.43 -4.37
C ARG A 68 4.93 13.95 -3.98
N LEU A 69 5.46 13.56 -2.85
CA LEU A 69 5.44 12.18 -2.35
C LEU A 69 4.31 11.98 -1.33
N LEU A 70 3.47 10.96 -1.57
CA LEU A 70 2.52 10.43 -0.60
C LEU A 70 2.99 9.05 -0.13
N VAL A 71 3.01 8.84 1.17
CA VAL A 71 3.35 7.57 1.81
C VAL A 71 2.12 7.02 2.51
N ILE A 72 1.72 5.80 2.18
CA ILE A 72 0.51 5.16 2.74
C ILE A 72 0.93 3.93 3.54
N ASP A 73 0.61 3.93 4.83
CA ASP A 73 0.71 2.73 5.68
C ASP A 73 -0.61 1.95 5.59
N ALA A 74 -0.61 0.89 4.78
CA ALA A 74 -1.77 0.02 4.60
C ALA A 74 -1.78 -1.20 5.53
N ASP A 75 -0.76 -1.35 6.40
CA ASP A 75 -0.75 -2.40 7.42
C ASP A 75 -1.58 -1.97 8.65
N PRO A 76 -2.57 -2.76 9.08
CA PRO A 76 -3.33 -2.47 10.30
C PRO A 76 -2.50 -2.32 11.57
N ALA A 77 -1.26 -2.85 11.58
CA ALA A 77 -0.34 -2.74 12.70
C ALA A 77 0.43 -1.40 12.73
N LEU A 78 0.31 -0.57 11.68
CA LEU A 78 0.96 0.74 11.56
C LEU A 78 2.50 0.65 11.70
N GLY A 79 3.08 -0.37 11.09
CA GLY A 79 4.52 -0.65 11.16
C GLY A 79 5.36 0.43 10.51
N LEU A 80 4.89 1.01 9.42
CA LEU A 80 5.58 2.11 8.72
C LEU A 80 5.50 3.41 9.53
N ALA A 81 4.35 3.71 10.13
CA ALA A 81 4.22 4.86 11.02
C ALA A 81 5.26 4.81 12.15
N LEU A 82 5.38 3.64 12.80
CA LEU A 82 6.39 3.44 13.84
C LEU A 82 7.82 3.60 13.30
N ALA A 83 8.13 3.02 12.14
CA ALA A 83 9.46 3.10 11.51
C ALA A 83 9.84 4.53 11.08
N LEU A 84 8.84 5.39 10.79
CA LEU A 84 9.03 6.81 10.48
C LEU A 84 8.98 7.72 11.73
N GLY A 85 8.66 7.17 12.92
CA GLY A 85 8.46 7.96 14.13
C GLY A 85 7.19 8.81 14.11
N ILE A 86 6.17 8.36 13.39
CA ILE A 86 4.90 9.06 13.21
C ILE A 86 3.85 8.46 14.18
N GLU A 87 3.13 9.34 14.88
CA GLU A 87 1.92 8.98 15.62
C GLU A 87 0.69 9.48 14.86
N PRO A 88 -0.03 8.61 14.11
CA PRO A 88 -1.19 9.04 13.34
C PRO A 88 -2.31 9.55 14.26
N ARG A 89 -2.77 10.77 14.04
CA ARG A 89 -3.89 11.38 14.80
C ARG A 89 -5.22 10.76 14.39
N HIS A 90 -5.39 10.53 13.10
CA HIS A 90 -6.55 9.92 12.48
C HIS A 90 -6.09 8.83 11.52
N THR A 91 -6.91 7.79 11.40
CA THR A 91 -6.71 6.72 10.41
C THR A 91 -7.96 6.57 9.57
N ILE A 92 -7.82 6.10 8.36
CA ILE A 92 -8.95 5.85 7.46
C ILE A 92 -9.95 4.86 8.08
N ALA A 93 -9.45 3.84 8.81
CA ALA A 93 -10.31 2.92 9.56
C ALA A 93 -11.08 3.62 10.68
N GLY A 94 -10.48 4.59 11.37
CA GLY A 94 -11.17 5.43 12.37
C GLY A 94 -12.29 6.25 11.73
N VAL A 95 -12.00 6.91 10.60
CA VAL A 95 -12.99 7.64 9.81
C VAL A 95 -14.15 6.72 9.39
N ARG A 96 -13.83 5.52 8.90
CA ARG A 96 -14.84 4.51 8.56
C ARG A 96 -15.73 4.15 9.74
N ASP A 97 -15.14 3.91 10.91
CA ASP A 97 -15.88 3.54 12.12
C ASP A 97 -16.81 4.68 12.58
N GLU A 98 -16.41 5.93 12.44
CA GLU A 98 -17.24 7.12 12.71
C GLU A 98 -18.41 7.23 11.73
N LEU A 99 -18.17 7.00 10.43
CA LEU A 99 -19.21 6.97 9.39
C LEU A 99 -20.26 5.90 9.69
N LEU A 100 -19.81 4.70 10.07
CA LEU A 100 -20.70 3.59 10.40
C LEU A 100 -21.55 3.86 11.65
N ALA A 101 -20.93 4.44 12.69
CA ALA A 101 -21.65 4.82 13.91
C ALA A 101 -22.77 5.83 13.63
N ALA A 102 -22.51 6.78 12.75
CA ALA A 102 -23.52 7.77 12.34
C ALA A 102 -24.63 7.14 11.47
N ALA A 103 -24.29 6.27 10.52
CA ALA A 103 -25.25 5.56 9.67
C ALA A 103 -26.19 4.67 10.51
N THR A 104 -25.66 3.99 11.53
CA THR A 104 -26.47 3.17 12.45
C THR A 104 -27.37 3.98 13.37
N SER A 105 -27.14 5.29 13.55
CA SER A 105 -28.02 6.17 14.31
C SER A 105 -29.39 6.42 13.65
N GLY A 106 -29.59 5.98 12.41
CA GLY A 106 -30.88 6.00 11.68
C GLY A 106 -31.31 7.37 11.20
N SER A 107 -30.44 8.38 11.22
CA SER A 107 -30.72 9.72 10.71
C SER A 107 -30.19 9.84 9.27
N ALA A 108 -31.09 9.82 8.29
CA ALA A 108 -30.75 10.08 6.89
C ALA A 108 -30.01 11.42 6.69
N GLN A 109 -30.26 12.38 7.58
CA GLN A 109 -29.54 13.64 7.61
C GLN A 109 -28.08 13.48 8.04
N ALA A 110 -27.79 12.63 9.03
CA ALA A 110 -26.43 12.38 9.48
C ALA A 110 -25.62 11.67 8.39
N GLU A 111 -26.19 10.68 7.69
CA GLU A 111 -25.54 10.02 6.55
C GLU A 111 -25.19 11.00 5.44
N GLN A 112 -26.11 11.91 5.11
CA GLN A 112 -25.90 12.90 4.05
C GLN A 112 -24.86 13.96 4.44
N GLU A 113 -24.84 14.41 5.70
CA GLU A 113 -23.84 15.35 6.21
C GLU A 113 -22.43 14.74 6.22
N ILE A 114 -22.30 13.47 6.55
CA ILE A 114 -21.01 12.77 6.59
C ILE A 114 -20.52 12.53 5.17
N ALA A 115 -21.37 12.07 4.25
CA ALA A 115 -21.02 11.90 2.86
C ALA A 115 -20.52 13.21 2.21
N GLN A 116 -21.13 14.35 2.55
CA GLN A 116 -20.69 15.67 2.09
C GLN A 116 -19.36 16.15 2.69
N LYS A 117 -18.95 15.60 3.84
CA LYS A 117 -17.71 15.96 4.54
C LYS A 117 -16.61 14.93 4.35
N LEU A 118 -16.89 13.85 3.64
CA LEU A 118 -15.97 12.71 3.54
C LEU A 118 -14.60 13.12 2.99
N ASP A 119 -14.57 13.87 1.89
CA ASP A 119 -13.33 14.36 1.28
C ASP A 119 -12.52 15.19 2.29
N TYR A 120 -13.20 16.04 3.07
CA TYR A 120 -12.58 16.84 4.11
C TYR A 120 -12.01 15.96 5.25
N ILE A 121 -12.75 14.94 5.70
CA ILE A 121 -12.32 14.06 6.78
C ILE A 121 -11.14 13.18 6.35
N VAL A 122 -11.15 12.68 5.10
CA VAL A 122 -10.01 11.95 4.54
C VAL A 122 -8.80 12.88 4.43
N PHE A 123 -9.01 14.13 4.00
CA PHE A 123 -7.96 15.13 3.95
C PHE A 123 -7.40 15.48 5.35
N GLU A 124 -8.24 15.56 6.38
CA GLU A 124 -7.81 15.74 7.78
C GLU A 124 -6.99 14.57 8.32
N SER A 125 -7.13 13.38 7.71
CA SER A 125 -6.32 12.20 8.06
C SER A 125 -4.93 12.24 7.41
N LEU A 126 -4.72 13.14 6.43
CA LEU A 126 -3.44 13.37 5.82
C LEU A 126 -2.53 14.14 6.78
N MET A 127 -1.33 13.63 7.00
CA MET A 127 -0.29 14.29 7.78
C MET A 127 0.76 14.81 6.82
N GLU A 128 0.92 16.14 6.74
CA GLU A 128 1.89 16.78 5.87
C GLU A 128 3.19 17.05 6.64
N TYR A 129 4.31 16.64 6.05
CA TYR A 129 5.68 16.92 6.47
C TYR A 129 6.36 17.76 5.39
N GLU A 130 7.58 18.24 5.67
CA GLU A 130 8.31 19.11 4.76
C GLU A 130 8.54 18.46 3.38
N ASP A 131 8.87 17.18 3.36
CA ASP A 131 9.31 16.47 2.15
C ASP A 131 8.32 15.40 1.66
N TYR A 132 7.29 15.05 2.43
CA TYR A 132 6.28 14.06 2.06
C TYR A 132 4.99 14.23 2.85
N ALA A 133 3.91 13.66 2.34
CA ALA A 133 2.67 13.49 3.09
C ALA A 133 2.50 12.01 3.51
N PHE A 134 1.82 11.78 4.62
CA PHE A 134 1.60 10.45 5.18
C PHE A 134 0.12 10.19 5.45
N LEU A 135 -0.35 8.99 5.09
CA LEU A 135 -1.71 8.53 5.33
C LEU A 135 -1.68 7.15 6.00
N ALA A 136 -2.39 7.00 7.12
CA ALA A 136 -2.51 5.73 7.84
C ALA A 136 -3.86 5.08 7.57
N MET A 137 -3.88 3.82 7.09
CA MET A 137 -5.11 3.07 6.92
C MET A 137 -5.68 2.59 8.26
N GLY A 138 -4.84 2.08 9.15
CA GLY A 138 -5.24 1.62 10.48
C GLY A 138 -6.10 0.36 10.47
N ARG A 139 -6.68 0.04 11.63
CA ARG A 139 -7.52 -1.16 11.84
C ARG A 139 -8.95 -0.77 12.18
N SER A 140 -9.91 -1.22 11.38
CA SER A 140 -11.32 -1.06 11.71
C SER A 140 -11.72 -1.96 12.89
N ARG A 141 -12.58 -1.43 13.76
CA ARG A 141 -13.17 -2.17 14.89
C ARG A 141 -14.32 -3.05 14.45
N ASP A 142 -15.00 -2.65 13.38
CA ASP A 142 -16.16 -3.34 12.86
C ASP A 142 -15.78 -4.23 11.67
N LEU A 143 -16.03 -5.54 11.79
CA LEU A 143 -15.75 -6.55 10.77
C LEU A 143 -16.90 -6.69 9.75
N GLY A 144 -17.92 -5.83 9.84
CA GLY A 144 -19.07 -5.85 8.93
C GLY A 144 -18.68 -5.48 7.48
N CYS A 145 -19.35 -6.14 6.54
CA CYS A 145 -19.20 -5.84 5.11
C CYS A 145 -20.10 -4.65 4.75
N TYR A 146 -19.57 -3.43 4.85
CA TYR A 146 -20.25 -2.19 4.49
C TYR A 146 -19.69 -1.68 3.15
N CYS A 147 -20.07 -2.33 2.05
CA CYS A 147 -19.51 -2.08 0.72
C CYS A 147 -19.61 -0.59 0.32
N SER A 148 -20.74 0.07 0.55
CA SER A 148 -20.94 1.47 0.18
C SER A 148 -19.98 2.44 0.89
N VAL A 149 -19.71 2.23 2.19
CA VAL A 149 -18.75 3.06 2.94
C VAL A 149 -17.31 2.82 2.46
N ASN A 150 -16.96 1.56 2.20
CA ASN A 150 -15.63 1.23 1.68
C ASN A 150 -15.40 1.82 0.27
N ASP A 151 -16.42 1.80 -0.59
CA ASP A 151 -16.35 2.38 -1.93
C ASP A 151 -16.17 3.91 -1.86
N LEU A 152 -16.93 4.60 -1.00
CA LEU A 152 -16.78 6.03 -0.77
C LEU A 152 -15.37 6.41 -0.27
N LEU A 153 -14.83 5.64 0.70
CA LEU A 153 -13.49 5.88 1.21
C LEU A 153 -12.42 5.65 0.15
N ARG A 154 -12.58 4.60 -0.67
CA ARG A 154 -11.66 4.35 -1.79
C ARG A 154 -11.70 5.50 -2.79
N ASP A 155 -12.88 5.97 -3.19
CA ASP A 155 -13.03 7.09 -4.11
C ASP A 155 -12.38 8.38 -3.57
N ALA A 156 -12.53 8.65 -2.26
CA ALA A 156 -11.89 9.78 -1.61
C ALA A 156 -10.36 9.66 -1.55
N ILE A 157 -9.83 8.46 -1.30
CA ILE A 157 -8.38 8.18 -1.34
C ILE A 157 -7.87 8.32 -2.78
N GLU A 158 -8.59 7.80 -3.78
CA GLU A 158 -8.21 7.94 -5.19
C GLU A 158 -8.21 9.42 -5.63
N LEU A 159 -9.12 10.22 -5.10
CA LEU A 159 -9.13 11.66 -5.35
C LEU A 159 -7.90 12.34 -4.73
N LEU A 160 -7.62 12.04 -3.46
CA LEU A 160 -6.44 12.56 -2.74
C LEU A 160 -5.14 12.23 -3.47
N ILE A 161 -4.99 11.00 -3.92
CA ILE A 161 -3.78 10.51 -4.62
C ILE A 161 -3.48 11.31 -5.90
N LYS A 162 -4.49 11.89 -6.54
CA LYS A 162 -4.30 12.69 -7.77
C LYS A 162 -3.42 13.92 -7.58
N ASP A 163 -3.31 14.40 -6.35
CA ASP A 163 -2.48 15.57 -6.01
C ASP A 163 -1.00 15.23 -5.81
N PHE A 164 -0.60 13.96 -5.96
CA PHE A 164 0.76 13.50 -5.74
C PHE A 164 1.37 12.89 -7.02
N ASP A 165 2.69 13.11 -7.19
CA ASP A 165 3.46 12.61 -8.33
C ASP A 165 3.99 11.20 -8.07
N CYS A 166 4.29 10.88 -6.81
CA CYS A 166 4.75 9.57 -6.37
C CYS A 166 3.95 9.11 -5.15
N VAL A 167 3.51 7.85 -5.18
CA VAL A 167 2.79 7.23 -4.06
C VAL A 167 3.51 5.95 -3.68
N LEU A 168 3.94 5.85 -2.41
CA LEU A 168 4.56 4.65 -1.84
C LEU A 168 3.60 4.00 -0.85
N ILE A 169 3.30 2.72 -1.04
CA ILE A 169 2.34 1.98 -0.21
C ILE A 169 3.06 0.84 0.50
N ASP A 170 3.06 0.87 1.84
CA ASP A 170 3.45 -0.28 2.66
C ASP A 170 2.28 -1.24 2.78
N GLY A 171 2.33 -2.34 2.05
CA GLY A 171 1.28 -3.36 2.05
C GLY A 171 1.55 -4.46 3.08
N GLU A 172 0.47 -5.09 3.54
CA GLU A 172 0.53 -6.32 4.33
C GLU A 172 1.04 -7.50 3.46
N ALA A 173 1.00 -8.71 3.98
CA ALA A 173 1.52 -9.90 3.31
C ALA A 173 0.85 -10.27 1.96
N GLY A 174 -0.25 -9.62 1.57
CA GLY A 174 -1.02 -9.94 0.37
C GLY A 174 -1.49 -8.72 -0.43
N LEU A 175 -1.64 -8.92 -1.74
CA LEU A 175 -2.12 -7.89 -2.68
C LEU A 175 -3.61 -7.54 -2.53
N GLU A 176 -4.40 -8.44 -1.92
CA GLU A 176 -5.85 -8.29 -1.82
C GLU A 176 -6.26 -7.04 -1.03
N GLN A 177 -5.50 -6.67 0.00
CA GLN A 177 -5.83 -5.51 0.82
C GLN A 177 -5.49 -4.21 0.10
N ILE A 178 -4.37 -4.16 -0.63
CA ILE A 178 -3.97 -3.00 -1.44
C ILE A 178 -5.06 -2.72 -2.49
N ASN A 179 -5.48 -3.75 -3.21
CA ASN A 179 -6.47 -3.62 -4.28
C ASN A 179 -7.89 -3.31 -3.77
N ARG A 180 -8.27 -3.86 -2.62
CA ARG A 180 -9.63 -3.66 -2.08
C ARG A 180 -9.82 -2.35 -1.31
N GLN A 181 -8.77 -1.79 -0.74
CA GLN A 181 -8.88 -0.71 0.24
C GLN A 181 -8.19 0.59 -0.17
N VAL A 182 -7.19 0.55 -1.04
CA VAL A 182 -6.34 1.71 -1.26
C VAL A 182 -6.34 2.18 -2.71
N ILE A 183 -6.02 1.32 -3.69
CA ILE A 183 -5.86 1.73 -5.10
C ILE A 183 -6.26 0.60 -6.05
N ALA A 184 -6.92 0.98 -7.15
CA ALA A 184 -7.30 0.04 -8.21
C ALA A 184 -6.14 -0.37 -9.14
N ALA A 185 -5.08 0.45 -9.22
CA ALA A 185 -3.92 0.21 -10.08
C ALA A 185 -2.61 0.59 -9.39
N VAL A 186 -1.62 -0.28 -9.52
CA VAL A 186 -0.25 -0.09 -9.05
C VAL A 186 0.66 -0.14 -10.27
N ASP A 187 1.57 0.82 -10.40
CA ASP A 187 2.52 0.86 -11.54
C ASP A 187 3.72 -0.05 -11.31
N SER A 188 4.15 -0.17 -10.05
CA SER A 188 5.31 -0.99 -9.65
C SER A 188 5.02 -1.76 -8.37
N LEU A 189 5.16 -3.08 -8.41
CA LEU A 189 5.01 -3.96 -7.26
C LEU A 189 6.35 -4.51 -6.83
N ILE A 190 6.79 -4.14 -5.62
CA ILE A 190 8.03 -4.62 -5.03
C ILE A 190 7.72 -5.75 -4.04
N CYS A 191 8.18 -6.96 -4.34
CA CYS A 191 8.14 -8.07 -3.40
C CYS A 191 9.42 -8.14 -2.60
N VAL A 192 9.32 -8.14 -1.26
CA VAL A 192 10.47 -8.25 -0.35
C VAL A 192 10.64 -9.69 0.10
N SER A 193 11.85 -10.22 -0.02
CA SER A 193 12.22 -11.57 0.38
C SER A 193 13.44 -11.55 1.30
N ASP A 194 13.47 -12.42 2.32
CA ASP A 194 14.63 -12.69 3.15
C ASP A 194 15.53 -13.81 2.58
N GLY A 195 15.29 -14.24 1.33
CA GLY A 195 16.01 -15.33 0.68
C GLY A 195 15.65 -16.73 1.18
N SER A 196 14.80 -16.87 2.20
CA SER A 196 14.37 -18.18 2.71
C SER A 196 13.44 -18.91 1.73
N ALA A 197 13.39 -20.24 1.81
CA ALA A 197 12.45 -21.04 1.02
C ALA A 197 10.99 -20.68 1.25
N ARG A 198 10.62 -20.19 2.45
CA ARG A 198 9.26 -19.71 2.73
C ARG A 198 8.97 -18.38 2.03
N ALA A 199 9.96 -17.48 1.99
CA ALA A 199 9.82 -16.23 1.28
C ALA A 199 9.79 -16.45 -0.23
N ALA A 200 10.59 -17.38 -0.78
CA ALA A 200 10.54 -17.78 -2.18
C ALA A 200 9.13 -18.22 -2.60
N ARG A 201 8.48 -19.07 -1.80
CA ARG A 201 7.07 -19.47 -2.06
C ARG A 201 6.10 -18.31 -2.02
N THR A 202 6.33 -17.32 -1.14
CA THR A 202 5.49 -16.11 -1.11
C THR A 202 5.68 -15.28 -2.39
N VAL A 203 6.93 -15.14 -2.87
CA VAL A 203 7.21 -14.48 -4.16
C VAL A 203 6.47 -15.16 -5.30
N GLU A 204 6.53 -16.50 -5.38
CA GLU A 204 5.84 -17.31 -6.40
C GLU A 204 4.31 -17.10 -6.35
N THR A 205 3.72 -17.14 -5.14
CA THR A 205 2.28 -16.91 -4.96
C THR A 205 1.88 -15.50 -5.40
N LEU A 206 2.65 -14.48 -5.01
CA LEU A 206 2.35 -13.09 -5.38
C LEU A 206 2.52 -12.85 -6.88
N TRP A 207 3.49 -13.52 -7.52
CA TRP A 207 3.67 -13.50 -8.97
C TRP A 207 2.45 -14.06 -9.71
N ASP A 208 1.97 -15.22 -9.29
CA ASP A 208 0.77 -15.85 -9.86
C ASP A 208 -0.47 -14.97 -9.64
N MET A 209 -0.67 -14.44 -8.44
CA MET A 209 -1.78 -13.52 -8.12
C MET A 209 -1.74 -12.23 -8.93
N ALA A 210 -0.56 -11.64 -9.14
CA ALA A 210 -0.41 -10.43 -9.93
C ALA A 210 -0.85 -10.66 -11.39
N ALA A 211 -0.52 -11.83 -11.94
CA ALA A 211 -0.95 -12.25 -13.27
C ALA A 211 -2.45 -12.51 -13.37
N GLU A 212 -2.99 -13.31 -12.44
CA GLU A 212 -4.41 -13.71 -12.42
C GLU A 212 -5.36 -12.52 -12.26
N ASN A 213 -4.99 -11.54 -11.41
CA ASN A 213 -5.83 -10.39 -11.12
C ASN A 213 -5.51 -9.17 -11.99
N SER A 214 -4.56 -9.26 -12.90
CA SER A 214 -4.10 -8.14 -13.77
C SER A 214 -3.72 -6.88 -12.97
N LEU A 215 -3.16 -7.07 -11.77
CA LEU A 215 -2.83 -5.97 -10.84
C LEU A 215 -1.65 -5.14 -11.34
N VAL A 216 -0.62 -5.83 -11.84
CA VAL A 216 0.54 -5.22 -12.49
C VAL A 216 1.00 -6.12 -13.63
N PRO A 217 1.54 -5.55 -14.72
CA PRO A 217 2.24 -6.33 -15.73
C PRO A 217 3.47 -7.03 -15.11
N HIS A 218 3.87 -8.19 -15.64
CA HIS A 218 5.04 -8.92 -15.11
C HIS A 218 6.34 -8.11 -15.13
N HIS A 219 6.51 -7.21 -16.09
CA HIS A 219 7.68 -6.32 -16.16
C HIS A 219 7.71 -5.26 -15.06
N SER A 220 6.59 -5.04 -14.40
CA SER A 220 6.45 -4.13 -13.24
C SER A 220 6.45 -4.87 -11.89
N PHE A 221 6.75 -6.18 -11.89
CA PHE A 221 6.93 -6.97 -10.68
C PHE A 221 8.42 -7.07 -10.35
N PHE A 222 8.80 -6.45 -9.25
CA PHE A 222 10.19 -6.33 -8.79
C PHE A 222 10.44 -7.18 -7.55
N LEU A 223 11.70 -7.58 -7.35
CA LEU A 223 12.14 -8.34 -6.19
C LEU A 223 13.29 -7.60 -5.49
N VAL A 224 13.19 -7.47 -4.17
CA VAL A 224 14.26 -6.98 -3.30
C VAL A 224 14.58 -8.05 -2.27
N PHE A 225 15.84 -8.42 -2.17
CA PHE A 225 16.32 -9.27 -1.10
C PHE A 225 16.72 -8.40 0.11
N ASN A 226 16.16 -8.71 1.27
CA ASN A 226 16.47 -7.99 2.51
C ASN A 226 17.19 -8.89 3.50
N ARG A 227 18.03 -8.30 4.35
CA ARG A 227 18.83 -9.01 5.37
C ARG A 227 19.75 -10.06 4.77
N GLN A 228 20.35 -9.76 3.62
CA GLN A 228 21.23 -10.70 2.97
C GLN A 228 22.56 -10.83 3.74
N GLU A 229 22.97 -12.08 3.99
CA GLU A 229 24.26 -12.42 4.55
C GLU A 229 25.25 -12.68 3.41
N GLU A 230 26.50 -12.24 3.57
CA GLU A 230 27.54 -12.43 2.58
C GLU A 230 27.80 -13.92 2.33
N GLY A 231 27.81 -14.32 1.07
CA GLY A 231 28.07 -15.71 0.65
C GLY A 231 26.86 -16.65 0.81
N VAL A 232 25.71 -16.17 1.21
CA VAL A 232 24.48 -16.97 1.29
C VAL A 232 23.61 -16.71 0.07
N GLU A 233 23.42 -17.75 -0.75
CA GLU A 233 22.55 -17.68 -1.92
C GLU A 233 21.08 -17.77 -1.52
N PRO A 234 20.20 -16.92 -2.06
CA PRO A 234 18.76 -17.02 -1.85
C PRO A 234 18.20 -18.34 -2.39
N ALA A 235 17.10 -18.82 -1.79
CA ALA A 235 16.39 -19.99 -2.29
C ALA A 235 15.91 -19.75 -3.72
N ALA A 236 16.08 -20.76 -4.58
CA ALA A 236 15.68 -20.70 -5.97
C ALA A 236 14.15 -20.55 -6.10
N LEU A 237 13.73 -19.73 -7.04
CA LEU A 237 12.35 -19.61 -7.47
C LEU A 237 12.01 -20.67 -8.54
N ARG A 238 10.75 -20.96 -8.71
CA ARG A 238 10.21 -21.74 -9.82
C ARG A 238 10.66 -21.14 -11.17
N SER A 239 11.01 -21.94 -12.13
CA SER A 239 11.68 -21.53 -13.38
C SER A 239 10.89 -20.55 -14.26
N ASP A 240 9.57 -20.51 -14.09
CA ASP A 240 8.65 -19.57 -14.79
C ASP A 240 8.43 -18.27 -14.02
N VAL A 241 8.94 -18.15 -12.80
CA VAL A 241 8.89 -16.95 -11.96
C VAL A 241 10.17 -16.17 -12.11
N THR A 242 10.14 -15.12 -12.91
CA THR A 242 11.31 -14.34 -13.32
C THR A 242 11.15 -12.85 -12.99
N PRO A 243 11.02 -12.48 -11.69
CA PRO A 243 10.89 -11.09 -11.30
C PRO A 243 12.18 -10.31 -11.61
N HIS A 244 12.02 -9.02 -11.89
CA HIS A 244 13.18 -8.14 -12.02
C HIS A 244 13.79 -7.86 -10.63
N VAL A 245 15.02 -8.30 -10.38
CA VAL A 245 15.71 -8.08 -9.10
C VAL A 245 16.29 -6.67 -9.07
N LEU A 246 15.76 -5.81 -8.21
CA LEU A 246 16.26 -4.43 -8.03
C LEU A 246 17.56 -4.38 -7.24
N GLY A 247 17.75 -5.31 -6.33
CA GLY A 247 18.96 -5.37 -5.51
C GLY A 247 18.77 -6.14 -4.20
N SER A 248 19.82 -6.06 -3.37
CA SER A 248 19.82 -6.67 -2.04
C SER A 248 20.25 -5.66 -0.98
N ILE A 249 19.64 -5.76 0.20
CA ILE A 249 19.96 -4.97 1.39
C ILE A 249 20.70 -5.88 2.35
N PRO A 250 21.93 -5.52 2.77
CA PRO A 250 22.71 -6.35 3.68
C PRO A 250 22.04 -6.40 5.06
N GLN A 251 22.33 -7.43 5.84
CA GLN A 251 22.03 -7.44 7.25
C GLN A 251 22.84 -6.35 7.94
N ASP A 252 22.13 -5.40 8.60
CA ASP A 252 22.75 -4.23 9.20
C ASP A 252 22.45 -4.17 10.70
N PRO A 253 23.49 -4.18 11.56
CA PRO A 253 23.33 -4.12 13.01
C PRO A 253 22.79 -2.78 13.51
N GLU A 254 23.15 -1.65 12.87
CA GLU A 254 22.67 -0.33 13.24
C GLU A 254 21.18 -0.18 12.93
N LEU A 255 20.74 -0.58 11.74
CA LEU A 255 19.31 -0.66 11.38
C LEU A 255 18.54 -1.50 12.41
N THR A 256 19.08 -2.67 12.77
CA THR A 256 18.48 -3.56 13.78
C THR A 256 18.41 -2.90 15.17
N ALA A 257 19.41 -2.11 15.55
CA ALA A 257 19.42 -1.37 16.80
C ALA A 257 18.37 -0.25 16.83
N PHE A 258 18.20 0.47 15.71
CA PHE A 258 17.18 1.49 15.56
C PHE A 258 15.78 0.91 15.69
N ASP A 259 15.49 -0.17 14.97
CA ASP A 259 14.21 -0.86 14.99
C ASP A 259 13.85 -1.35 16.43
N LYS A 260 14.81 -2.00 17.12
CA LYS A 260 14.63 -2.43 18.50
C LYS A 260 14.42 -1.29 19.49
N ALA A 261 15.01 -0.13 19.24
CA ALA A 261 14.89 1.05 20.10
C ALA A 261 13.65 1.89 19.78
N GLY A 262 12.89 1.55 18.71
CA GLY A 262 11.77 2.35 18.22
C GLY A 262 12.20 3.72 17.70
N ARG A 263 13.44 3.85 17.24
CA ARG A 263 13.95 5.10 16.66
C ARG A 263 13.53 5.21 15.20
N PRO A 264 13.19 6.44 14.74
CA PRO A 264 12.87 6.65 13.33
C PRO A 264 14.01 6.23 12.41
N LEU A 265 13.72 5.40 11.41
CA LEU A 265 14.74 4.95 10.44
C LEU A 265 15.22 6.07 9.51
N THR A 266 14.48 7.17 9.44
CA THR A 266 14.90 8.40 8.74
C THR A 266 16.08 9.10 9.41
N GLU A 267 16.40 8.76 10.66
CA GLU A 267 17.60 9.26 11.36
C GLU A 267 18.87 8.46 11.05
N LEU A 268 18.78 7.35 10.29
CA LEU A 268 19.95 6.59 9.87
C LEU A 268 20.88 7.45 9.03
N SER A 269 22.18 7.28 9.24
CA SER A 269 23.21 8.00 8.47
C SER A 269 23.08 7.69 6.98
N HIS A 270 23.24 8.68 6.12
CA HIS A 270 23.34 8.49 4.67
C HIS A 270 24.50 7.54 4.25
N ASN A 271 25.49 7.36 5.11
CA ASN A 271 26.60 6.44 4.90
C ASN A 271 26.30 5.02 5.40
N ASN A 272 25.13 4.78 6.00
CA ASN A 272 24.74 3.43 6.46
C ASN A 272 24.60 2.49 5.24
N PRO A 273 25.17 1.28 5.29
CA PRO A 273 25.18 0.34 4.15
C PRO A 273 23.77 -0.06 3.68
N ALA A 274 22.82 -0.26 4.61
CA ALA A 274 21.45 -0.60 4.26
C ALA A 274 20.76 0.58 3.55
N PHE A 275 20.97 1.81 4.04
CA PHE A 275 20.42 3.01 3.40
C PHE A 275 21.01 3.24 2.00
N GLN A 276 22.32 3.04 1.82
CA GLN A 276 22.96 3.14 0.50
C GLN A 276 22.41 2.09 -0.47
N ALA A 277 22.20 0.85 -0.02
CA ALA A 277 21.58 -0.19 -0.83
C ALA A 277 20.15 0.22 -1.27
N VAL A 278 19.36 0.80 -0.36
CA VAL A 278 18.00 1.30 -0.70
C VAL A 278 18.05 2.45 -1.69
N ASN A 279 19.00 3.38 -1.58
CA ASN A 279 19.19 4.45 -2.56
C ASN A 279 19.46 3.89 -3.98
N HIS A 280 20.27 2.86 -4.09
CA HIS A 280 20.52 2.17 -5.38
C HIS A 280 19.25 1.48 -5.90
N ILE A 281 18.51 0.79 -5.01
CA ILE A 281 17.23 0.14 -5.35
C ILE A 281 16.21 1.17 -5.87
N VAL A 282 16.09 2.32 -5.20
CA VAL A 282 15.19 3.41 -5.64
C VAL A 282 15.62 3.96 -6.99
N ALA A 283 16.91 4.22 -7.20
CA ALA A 283 17.42 4.69 -8.49
C ALA A 283 17.09 3.70 -9.61
N HIS A 284 17.36 2.41 -9.40
CA HIS A 284 17.08 1.34 -10.36
C HIS A 284 15.59 1.17 -10.65
N LEU A 285 14.74 1.29 -9.63
CA LEU A 285 13.28 1.26 -9.79
C LEU A 285 12.81 2.39 -10.71
N LEU A 286 13.28 3.63 -10.46
CA LEU A 286 12.83 4.81 -11.23
C LEU A 286 13.29 4.81 -12.68
N GLU A 287 14.33 4.06 -13.02
CA GLU A 287 14.80 3.84 -14.40
C GLU A 287 13.91 2.85 -15.18
N HIS A 288 13.16 1.98 -14.47
CA HIS A 288 12.37 0.89 -15.05
C HIS A 288 10.84 1.06 -14.87
N SER A 289 10.40 2.15 -14.21
CA SER A 289 8.97 2.45 -13.93
C SER A 289 8.39 3.43 -14.93
#